data_1ea71c78eca9be4976edc77912a94378
#
_entry.id   1ea71c78eca9be4976edc77912a94378
#
_cell.length_a   1.000
_cell.length_b   1.000
_cell.length_c   1.000
_cell.angle_alpha   90.00
_cell.angle_beta   90.00
_cell.angle_gamma   90.00
#
_symmetry.space_group_name_H-M   'P 1'
#
loop_
_entity.id
_entity.type
_entity.pdbx_description
1 polymer ?
#
loop_
_entity_poly.entity_id
_entity_poly.type
_entity_poly.pdbx_seq_one_letter_code
_entity_poly.pdbx_strand_id
1 'polypeptide(L)'
;MTPDPSPADPLADPALTVASNPGLRHAPATARNREPIRQMLAELLPQRPCTVLEVASGSGEHALWMARSLPDLTWIPSEATAEGLAVIEDWRKLCPELADRVLSPVLIDASQPPWHGAPVDAIFVANLTHIAPWSATIGLVEGAAQRLLSGGLLLIYGPFNEGGGFTGPGNAAFDADLRARNPDWGLRDLEALDATATVQGFVAASHRAMPADNRLLVYRRR
;
A
#
# COMPACT_ATOMS: atom_id res chain seq x y z
N MET A 1 -29.55 25.41 -22.80
CA MET A 1 -28.58 24.30 -22.71
C MET A 1 -28.23 24.16 -21.25
N THR A 2 -28.83 23.22 -20.54
CA THR A 2 -28.38 22.86 -19.18
C THR A 2 -26.97 22.27 -19.31
N PRO A 3 -25.99 22.71 -18.49
CA PRO A 3 -24.69 22.08 -18.50
C PRO A 3 -24.86 20.60 -18.16
N ASP A 4 -24.21 19.75 -18.95
CA ASP A 4 -24.09 18.32 -18.68
C ASP A 4 -23.52 18.16 -17.26
N PRO A 5 -24.14 17.38 -16.35
CA PRO A 5 -23.61 17.22 -15.03
C PRO A 5 -22.19 16.64 -15.18
N SER A 6 -21.22 17.35 -14.61
CA SER A 6 -19.84 16.86 -14.53
C SER A 6 -19.88 15.41 -14.05
N PRO A 7 -19.17 14.47 -14.71
CA PRO A 7 -19.20 13.09 -14.28
C PRO A 7 -18.84 13.00 -12.79
N ALA A 8 -19.63 12.24 -12.05
CA ALA A 8 -19.40 12.08 -10.62
C ALA A 8 -17.97 11.56 -10.39
N ASP A 9 -17.28 12.13 -9.40
CA ASP A 9 -15.93 11.71 -9.07
C ASP A 9 -15.90 10.21 -8.70
N PRO A 10 -15.22 9.35 -9.48
CA PRO A 10 -15.23 7.91 -9.25
C PRO A 10 -14.60 7.50 -7.91
N LEU A 11 -13.77 8.35 -7.31
CA LEU A 11 -13.14 8.11 -6.00
C LEU A 11 -13.97 8.63 -4.83
N ALA A 12 -15.01 9.43 -5.07
CA ALA A 12 -15.88 9.91 -3.99
C ALA A 12 -16.65 8.75 -3.35
N ASP A 13 -17.24 7.89 -4.17
CA ASP A 13 -17.91 6.66 -3.75
C ASP A 13 -17.49 5.48 -4.65
N PRO A 14 -16.39 4.79 -4.28
CA PRO A 14 -15.89 3.66 -5.06
C PRO A 14 -16.89 2.49 -5.18
N ALA A 15 -17.74 2.29 -4.17
CA ALA A 15 -18.74 1.21 -4.21
C ALA A 15 -19.82 1.50 -5.28
N LEU A 16 -20.27 2.75 -5.36
CA LEU A 16 -21.21 3.19 -6.41
C LEU A 16 -20.55 3.13 -7.79
N THR A 17 -19.29 3.53 -7.89
CA THR A 17 -18.50 3.46 -9.13
C THR A 17 -18.43 2.04 -9.66
N VAL A 18 -18.14 1.06 -8.80
CA VAL A 18 -18.10 -0.37 -9.17
C VAL A 18 -19.49 -0.87 -9.58
N ALA A 19 -20.55 -0.47 -8.86
CA ALA A 19 -21.92 -0.85 -9.23
C ALA A 19 -22.31 -0.36 -10.63
N SER A 20 -21.75 0.78 -11.07
CA SER A 20 -22.00 1.37 -12.39
C SER A 20 -21.03 0.88 -13.47
N ASN A 21 -19.96 0.16 -13.12
CA ASN A 21 -18.93 -0.34 -14.03
C ASN A 21 -18.71 -1.84 -13.83
N PRO A 22 -19.52 -2.71 -14.49
CA PRO A 22 -19.38 -4.16 -14.35
C PRO A 22 -17.96 -4.64 -14.69
N GLY A 23 -17.35 -5.42 -13.78
CA GLY A 23 -15.98 -5.91 -13.93
C GLY A 23 -14.92 -5.11 -13.18
N LEU A 24 -15.21 -3.87 -12.79
CA LEU A 24 -14.32 -3.12 -11.91
C LEU A 24 -14.33 -3.75 -10.52
N ARG A 25 -13.16 -3.82 -9.86
CA ARG A 25 -13.02 -4.36 -8.51
C ARG A 25 -12.81 -3.22 -7.50
N HIS A 26 -13.42 -3.36 -6.33
CA HIS A 26 -13.28 -2.42 -5.22
C HIS A 26 -12.71 -3.10 -3.99
N ALA A 27 -11.86 -2.39 -3.27
CA ALA A 27 -11.31 -2.81 -1.98
C ALA A 27 -11.94 -2.00 -0.83
N PRO A 28 -12.98 -2.51 -0.13
CA PRO A 28 -13.66 -1.75 0.94
C PRO A 28 -12.74 -1.28 2.07
N ALA A 29 -11.60 -1.95 2.28
CA ALA A 29 -10.60 -1.53 3.24
C ALA A 29 -9.97 -0.20 2.84
N THR A 30 -9.72 0.03 1.53
CA THR A 30 -9.14 1.26 1.01
C THR A 30 -10.01 2.47 1.33
N ALA A 31 -11.31 2.38 1.13
CA ALA A 31 -12.23 3.48 1.46
C ALA A 31 -12.17 3.89 2.94
N ARG A 32 -11.93 2.93 3.85
CA ARG A 32 -11.85 3.20 5.30
C ARG A 32 -10.51 3.76 5.75
N ASN A 33 -9.40 3.34 5.13
CA ASN A 33 -8.06 3.68 5.61
C ASN A 33 -7.34 4.76 4.78
N ARG A 34 -7.82 5.09 3.58
CA ARG A 34 -7.17 6.02 2.65
C ARG A 34 -6.89 7.39 3.26
N GLU A 35 -7.86 7.96 4.00
CA GLU A 35 -7.68 9.29 4.57
C GLU A 35 -6.71 9.31 5.77
N PRO A 36 -6.79 8.42 6.76
CA PRO A 36 -5.74 8.28 7.77
C PRO A 36 -4.35 8.06 7.18
N ILE A 37 -4.22 7.20 6.15
CA ILE A 37 -2.93 6.96 5.47
C ILE A 37 -2.44 8.24 4.78
N ARG A 38 -3.32 8.96 4.06
CA ARG A 38 -2.98 10.22 3.40
C ARG A 38 -2.37 11.25 4.38
N GLN A 39 -2.97 11.39 5.56
CA GLN A 39 -2.48 12.29 6.59
C GLN A 39 -1.06 11.93 7.03
N MET A 40 -0.79 10.65 7.25
CA MET A 40 0.55 10.18 7.59
C MET A 40 1.56 10.39 6.46
N LEU A 41 1.17 10.10 5.21
CA LEU A 41 2.04 10.34 4.05
C LEU A 41 2.37 11.82 3.88
N ALA A 42 1.40 12.72 4.08
CA ALA A 42 1.62 14.16 4.03
C ALA A 42 2.62 14.66 5.10
N GLU A 43 2.67 14.00 6.27
CA GLU A 43 3.63 14.32 7.34
C GLU A 43 5.03 13.73 7.05
N LEU A 44 5.08 12.50 6.55
CA LEU A 44 6.31 11.69 6.49
C LEU A 44 7.12 11.89 5.20
N LEU A 45 6.43 12.13 4.08
CA LEU A 45 7.09 12.26 2.79
C LEU A 45 7.75 13.64 2.62
N PRO A 46 8.81 13.73 1.80
CA PRO A 46 9.47 15.00 1.53
C PRO A 46 8.51 16.04 0.96
N GLN A 47 8.63 17.30 1.40
CA GLN A 47 7.88 18.45 0.87
C GLN A 47 8.51 18.96 -0.45
N ARG A 48 8.64 18.07 -1.43
CA ARG A 48 9.17 18.27 -2.78
C ARG A 48 8.62 17.17 -3.69
N PRO A 49 8.74 17.28 -5.03
CA PRO A 49 8.40 16.16 -5.90
C PRO A 49 9.04 14.86 -5.44
N CYS A 50 8.23 13.84 -5.28
CA CYS A 50 8.57 12.58 -4.62
C CYS A 50 7.91 11.42 -5.36
N THR A 51 8.66 10.35 -5.59
CA THR A 51 8.16 9.14 -6.22
C THR A 51 7.92 8.05 -5.21
N VAL A 52 6.71 7.53 -5.17
CA VAL A 52 6.28 6.42 -4.31
C VAL A 52 5.99 5.18 -5.15
N LEU A 53 6.62 4.07 -4.84
CA LEU A 53 6.26 2.74 -5.35
C LEU A 53 5.31 2.07 -4.35
N GLU A 54 4.13 1.69 -4.80
CA GLU A 54 3.19 0.89 -4.00
C GLU A 54 3.31 -0.58 -4.38
N VAL A 55 3.60 -1.43 -3.41
CA VAL A 55 3.69 -2.87 -3.61
C VAL A 55 2.36 -3.52 -3.25
N ALA A 56 1.85 -4.39 -4.14
CA ALA A 56 0.55 -5.03 -4.00
C ALA A 56 -0.61 -4.01 -3.86
N SER A 57 -0.79 -3.19 -4.89
CA SER A 57 -1.75 -2.08 -4.91
C SER A 57 -3.22 -2.51 -4.94
N GLY A 58 -3.50 -3.80 -5.15
CA GLY A 58 -4.85 -4.35 -5.19
C GLY A 58 -5.69 -3.74 -6.32
N SER A 59 -6.70 -2.98 -5.96
CA SER A 59 -7.53 -2.26 -6.94
C SER A 59 -6.86 -1.00 -7.53
N GLY A 60 -5.79 -0.49 -6.92
CA GLY A 60 -5.15 0.78 -7.32
C GLY A 60 -5.84 2.03 -6.78
N GLU A 61 -6.89 1.90 -5.97
CA GLU A 61 -7.64 3.04 -5.42
C GLU A 61 -6.78 3.91 -4.51
N HIS A 62 -5.83 3.34 -3.74
CA HIS A 62 -4.87 4.12 -2.95
C HIS A 62 -4.03 5.02 -3.85
N ALA A 63 -3.46 4.48 -4.93
CA ALA A 63 -2.62 5.22 -5.87
C ALA A 63 -3.33 6.47 -6.38
N LEU A 64 -4.58 6.32 -6.83
CA LEU A 64 -5.38 7.42 -7.35
C LEU A 64 -5.74 8.44 -6.26
N TRP A 65 -6.17 7.95 -5.07
CA TRP A 65 -6.52 8.83 -3.96
C TRP A 65 -5.33 9.65 -3.47
N MET A 66 -4.15 9.02 -3.30
CA MET A 66 -2.94 9.69 -2.83
C MET A 66 -2.44 10.71 -3.85
N ALA A 67 -2.36 10.34 -5.13
CA ALA A 67 -1.93 11.26 -6.18
C ALA A 67 -2.88 12.46 -6.34
N ARG A 68 -4.21 12.26 -6.17
CA ARG A 68 -5.18 13.36 -6.20
C ARG A 68 -4.99 14.32 -5.03
N SER A 69 -4.77 13.78 -3.84
CA SER A 69 -4.75 14.53 -2.59
C SER A 69 -3.39 15.14 -2.25
N LEU A 70 -2.32 14.64 -2.84
CA LEU A 70 -0.93 15.06 -2.58
C LEU A 70 -0.26 15.40 -3.92
N PRO A 71 -0.32 16.66 -4.38
CA PRO A 71 0.00 17.04 -5.75
C PRO A 71 1.47 16.85 -6.14
N ASP A 72 2.40 16.82 -5.17
CA ASP A 72 3.83 16.61 -5.41
C ASP A 72 4.21 15.12 -5.54
N LEU A 73 3.24 14.19 -5.42
CA LEU A 73 3.51 12.76 -5.54
C LEU A 73 3.37 12.27 -6.98
N THR A 74 4.39 11.53 -7.42
CA THR A 74 4.29 10.56 -8.52
C THR A 74 4.15 9.17 -7.91
N TRP A 75 3.10 8.44 -8.29
CA TRP A 75 2.79 7.14 -7.73
C TRP A 75 2.97 6.03 -8.77
N ILE A 76 3.71 4.99 -8.42
CA ILE A 76 3.91 3.80 -9.25
C ILE A 76 3.18 2.64 -8.56
N PRO A 77 1.99 2.25 -9.02
CA PRO A 77 1.31 1.07 -8.47
C PRO A 77 1.96 -0.21 -8.98
N SER A 78 1.83 -1.30 -8.24
CA SER A 78 2.31 -2.61 -8.69
C SER A 78 1.43 -3.76 -8.20
N GLU A 79 1.47 -4.86 -8.95
CA GLU A 79 0.83 -6.13 -8.60
C GLU A 79 1.67 -7.31 -9.04
N ALA A 80 1.43 -8.47 -8.41
CA ALA A 80 2.17 -9.69 -8.69
C ALA A 80 1.70 -10.44 -9.94
N THR A 81 0.54 -10.07 -10.52
CA THR A 81 -0.05 -10.76 -11.66
C THR A 81 -0.52 -9.79 -12.74
N ALA A 82 -0.58 -10.27 -13.98
CA ALA A 82 -1.10 -9.49 -15.10
C ALA A 82 -2.57 -9.09 -14.90
N GLU A 83 -3.37 -9.96 -14.27
CA GLU A 83 -4.76 -9.70 -13.93
C GLU A 83 -4.88 -8.57 -12.89
N GLY A 84 -3.98 -8.56 -11.90
CA GLY A 84 -3.90 -7.46 -10.92
C GLY A 84 -3.54 -6.12 -11.59
N LEU A 85 -2.59 -6.12 -12.52
CA LEU A 85 -2.24 -4.92 -13.29
C LEU A 85 -3.43 -4.40 -14.10
N ALA A 86 -4.22 -5.30 -14.72
CA ALA A 86 -5.40 -4.91 -15.48
C ALA A 86 -6.46 -4.22 -14.60
N VAL A 87 -6.67 -4.69 -13.37
CA VAL A 87 -7.59 -4.06 -12.41
C VAL A 87 -7.17 -2.62 -12.09
N ILE A 88 -5.87 -2.38 -11.88
CA ILE A 88 -5.33 -1.04 -11.61
C ILE A 88 -5.54 -0.14 -12.85
N GLU A 89 -5.26 -0.66 -14.05
CA GLU A 89 -5.46 0.10 -15.28
C GLU A 89 -6.92 0.47 -15.52
N ASP A 90 -7.87 -0.35 -15.14
CA ASP A 90 -9.29 -0.05 -15.28
C ASP A 90 -9.70 1.13 -14.38
N TRP A 91 -9.18 1.21 -13.15
CA TRP A 91 -9.37 2.38 -12.28
C TRP A 91 -8.66 3.62 -12.82
N ARG A 92 -7.43 3.49 -13.37
CA ARG A 92 -6.68 4.61 -13.95
C ARG A 92 -7.42 5.24 -15.14
N LYS A 93 -8.10 4.45 -15.97
CA LYS A 93 -8.91 4.93 -17.09
C LYS A 93 -10.07 5.82 -16.64
N LEU A 94 -10.59 5.63 -15.44
CA LEU A 94 -11.65 6.46 -14.86
C LEU A 94 -11.14 7.81 -14.33
N CYS A 95 -9.83 7.98 -14.19
CA CYS A 95 -9.17 9.17 -13.65
C CYS A 95 -8.07 9.68 -14.59
N PRO A 96 -8.40 10.01 -15.86
CA PRO A 96 -7.41 10.39 -16.86
C PRO A 96 -6.63 11.66 -16.48
N GLU A 97 -7.20 12.52 -15.64
CA GLU A 97 -6.56 13.73 -15.11
C GLU A 97 -5.37 13.41 -14.16
N LEU A 98 -5.24 12.18 -13.71
CA LEU A 98 -4.14 11.72 -12.87
C LEU A 98 -3.06 10.95 -13.65
N ALA A 99 -3.16 10.83 -14.98
CA ALA A 99 -2.29 9.98 -15.79
C ALA A 99 -0.79 10.34 -15.67
N ASP A 100 -0.47 11.61 -15.49
CA ASP A 100 0.91 12.09 -15.34
C ASP A 100 1.48 11.84 -13.91
N ARG A 101 0.62 11.52 -12.94
CA ARG A 101 1.00 11.33 -11.55
C ARG A 101 0.80 9.91 -11.04
N VAL A 102 -0.10 9.15 -11.62
CA VAL A 102 -0.23 7.71 -11.38
C VAL A 102 0.27 6.99 -12.63
N LEU A 103 1.50 6.51 -12.58
CA LEU A 103 2.15 5.86 -13.71
C LEU A 103 1.51 4.50 -14.01
N SER A 104 1.83 3.94 -15.18
CA SER A 104 1.40 2.58 -15.53
C SER A 104 1.87 1.59 -14.47
N PRO A 105 1.02 0.65 -14.06
CA PRO A 105 1.38 -0.31 -13.03
C PRO A 105 2.49 -1.25 -13.50
N VAL A 106 3.35 -1.66 -12.56
CA VAL A 106 4.48 -2.55 -12.83
C VAL A 106 4.30 -3.91 -12.18
N LEU A 107 4.80 -4.96 -12.83
CA LEU A 107 4.76 -6.31 -12.30
C LEU A 107 5.81 -6.47 -11.21
N ILE A 108 5.37 -6.69 -9.97
CA ILE A 108 6.24 -6.96 -8.81
C ILE A 108 5.61 -8.05 -7.96
N ASP A 109 6.29 -9.17 -7.84
CA ASP A 109 6.05 -10.16 -6.79
C ASP A 109 6.91 -9.80 -5.57
N ALA A 110 6.26 -9.50 -4.46
CA ALA A 110 6.96 -9.13 -3.23
C ALA A 110 7.92 -10.22 -2.74
N SER A 111 7.64 -11.50 -3.03
CA SER A 111 8.45 -12.64 -2.61
C SER A 111 9.68 -12.89 -3.50
N GLN A 112 9.81 -12.17 -4.63
CA GLN A 112 10.82 -12.45 -5.65
C GLN A 112 11.64 -11.20 -6.02
N PRO A 113 12.48 -10.67 -5.11
CA PRO A 113 13.48 -9.67 -5.49
C PRO A 113 14.56 -10.34 -6.37
N PRO A 114 15.36 -9.59 -7.18
CA PRO A 114 15.38 -8.13 -7.25
C PRO A 114 14.24 -7.55 -8.10
N TRP A 115 13.75 -6.38 -7.69
CA TRP A 115 12.76 -5.64 -8.49
C TRP A 115 13.44 -4.65 -9.42
N HIS A 116 13.14 -4.72 -10.71
CA HIS A 116 13.71 -3.82 -11.69
C HIS A 116 13.06 -2.44 -11.68
N GLY A 117 13.82 -1.43 -12.11
CA GLY A 117 13.37 -0.05 -12.29
C GLY A 117 14.23 0.99 -11.59
N ALA A 118 13.91 2.27 -11.77
CA ALA A 118 14.65 3.38 -11.15
C ALA A 118 14.45 3.41 -9.62
N PRO A 119 15.44 3.92 -8.85
CA PRO A 119 15.27 4.18 -7.43
C PRO A 119 14.10 5.12 -7.14
N VAL A 120 13.47 4.96 -5.98
CA VAL A 120 12.32 5.75 -5.53
C VAL A 120 12.56 6.37 -4.16
N ASP A 121 11.82 7.43 -3.82
CA ASP A 121 11.92 8.12 -2.53
C ASP A 121 11.25 7.35 -1.40
N ALA A 122 10.14 6.67 -1.71
CA ALA A 122 9.44 5.86 -0.73
C ALA A 122 8.82 4.60 -1.38
N ILE A 123 8.65 3.57 -0.56
CA ILE A 123 7.86 2.38 -0.88
C ILE A 123 6.75 2.27 0.14
N PHE A 124 5.53 2.11 -0.35
CA PHE A 124 4.32 1.93 0.46
C PHE A 124 3.72 0.55 0.21
N VAL A 125 3.20 -0.06 1.25
CA VAL A 125 2.45 -1.30 1.17
C VAL A 125 1.34 -1.32 2.22
N ALA A 126 0.15 -1.74 1.82
CA ALA A 126 -1.00 -1.87 2.71
C ALA A 126 -1.50 -3.30 2.76
N ASN A 127 -1.62 -3.85 3.97
CA ASN A 127 -2.28 -5.12 4.25
C ASN A 127 -1.64 -6.39 3.63
N LEU A 128 -0.51 -6.31 2.96
CA LEU A 128 0.15 -7.46 2.32
C LEU A 128 0.65 -8.47 3.35
N THR A 129 1.32 -8.00 4.39
CA THR A 129 2.13 -8.84 5.28
C THR A 129 1.34 -9.95 5.98
N HIS A 130 0.05 -9.72 6.24
CA HIS A 130 -0.81 -10.69 6.92
C HIS A 130 -1.65 -11.57 5.98
N ILE A 131 -1.70 -11.24 4.66
CA ILE A 131 -2.40 -12.03 3.63
C ILE A 131 -1.45 -12.65 2.61
N ALA A 132 -0.19 -12.81 2.96
CA ALA A 132 0.84 -13.45 2.17
C ALA A 132 1.73 -14.31 3.08
N PRO A 133 2.48 -15.29 2.56
CA PRO A 133 3.49 -16.02 3.32
C PRO A 133 4.57 -15.09 3.88
N TRP A 134 5.23 -15.48 4.97
CA TRP A 134 6.31 -14.69 5.56
C TRP A 134 7.46 -14.38 4.59
N SER A 135 7.71 -15.28 3.63
CA SER A 135 8.68 -15.05 2.55
C SER A 135 8.40 -13.80 1.73
N ALA A 136 7.11 -13.45 1.54
CA ALA A 136 6.75 -12.20 0.86
C ALA A 136 7.12 -10.97 1.69
N THR A 137 7.06 -11.04 3.03
CA THR A 137 7.54 -9.95 3.90
C THR A 137 9.05 -9.81 3.85
N ILE A 138 9.80 -10.92 3.84
CA ILE A 138 11.25 -10.91 3.67
C ILE A 138 11.62 -10.30 2.32
N GLY A 139 11.03 -10.79 1.23
CA GLY A 139 11.29 -10.29 -0.11
C GLY A 139 10.87 -8.82 -0.30
N LEU A 140 9.75 -8.39 0.34
CA LEU A 140 9.35 -6.98 0.38
C LEU A 140 10.46 -6.09 0.94
N VAL A 141 11.04 -6.46 2.08
CA VAL A 141 12.09 -5.68 2.75
C VAL A 141 13.38 -5.70 1.93
N GLU A 142 13.74 -6.85 1.36
CA GLU A 142 14.91 -7.00 0.47
C GLU A 142 14.76 -6.16 -0.80
N GLY A 143 13.65 -6.28 -1.51
CA GLY A 143 13.37 -5.50 -2.72
C GLY A 143 13.30 -4.00 -2.44
N ALA A 144 12.74 -3.61 -1.29
CA ALA A 144 12.73 -2.22 -0.85
C ALA A 144 14.14 -1.68 -0.61
N ALA A 145 15.04 -2.48 -0.01
CA ALA A 145 16.42 -2.09 0.22
C ALA A 145 17.20 -1.83 -1.08
N GLN A 146 16.82 -2.50 -2.16
CA GLN A 146 17.44 -2.33 -3.48
C GLN A 146 16.87 -1.16 -4.27
N ARG A 147 15.60 -0.80 -4.03
CA ARG A 147 14.87 0.20 -4.81
C ARG A 147 14.81 1.58 -4.16
N LEU A 148 15.03 1.68 -2.86
CA LEU A 148 15.01 2.95 -2.14
C LEU A 148 16.34 3.70 -2.26
N LEU A 149 16.23 5.00 -2.48
CA LEU A 149 17.36 5.93 -2.29
C LEU A 149 17.82 5.91 -0.82
N SER A 150 19.07 6.28 -0.56
CA SER A 150 19.54 6.51 0.82
C SER A 150 18.68 7.58 1.50
N GLY A 151 18.25 7.32 2.71
CA GLY A 151 17.29 8.14 3.45
C GLY A 151 15.82 7.93 3.05
N GLY A 152 15.54 7.15 2.00
CA GLY A 152 14.19 6.81 1.55
C GLY A 152 13.41 5.99 2.59
N LEU A 153 12.09 5.96 2.45
CA LEU A 153 11.19 5.35 3.43
C LEU A 153 10.53 4.08 2.91
N LEU A 154 10.54 3.03 3.72
CA LEU A 154 9.64 1.89 3.60
C LEU A 154 8.50 2.07 4.61
N LEU A 155 7.27 2.10 4.12
CA LEU A 155 6.05 2.39 4.86
C LEU A 155 5.12 1.18 4.76
N ILE A 156 4.88 0.49 5.89
CA ILE A 156 4.08 -0.74 5.93
C ILE A 156 2.86 -0.52 6.81
N TYR A 157 1.67 -0.55 6.21
CA TYR A 157 0.39 -0.38 6.89
C TYR A 157 -0.32 -1.71 7.08
N GLY A 158 -0.86 -1.94 8.26
CA GLY A 158 -1.71 -3.09 8.58
C GLY A 158 -1.84 -3.34 10.08
N PRO A 159 -2.56 -4.41 10.48
CA PRO A 159 -2.57 -4.89 11.84
C PRO A 159 -1.31 -5.72 12.13
N PHE A 160 -0.77 -5.58 13.33
CA PHE A 160 0.40 -6.31 13.81
C PHE A 160 0.19 -6.79 15.23
N ASN A 161 0.94 -7.82 15.62
CA ASN A 161 1.17 -8.17 17.03
C ASN A 161 2.33 -7.35 17.59
N GLU A 162 2.32 -7.12 18.89
CA GLU A 162 3.36 -6.38 19.60
C GLU A 162 3.62 -7.05 20.95
N GLY A 163 4.88 -7.32 21.29
CA GLY A 163 5.25 -8.00 22.52
C GLY A 163 4.68 -9.43 22.63
N GLY A 164 4.45 -10.11 21.51
CA GLY A 164 3.84 -11.44 21.47
C GLY A 164 2.34 -11.46 21.68
N GLY A 165 1.66 -10.30 21.68
CA GLY A 165 0.20 -10.18 21.88
C GLY A 165 -0.50 -9.40 20.77
N PHE A 166 -1.83 -9.55 20.71
CA PHE A 166 -2.67 -8.77 19.79
C PHE A 166 -2.81 -7.32 20.27
N THR A 167 -2.68 -6.36 19.35
CA THR A 167 -2.76 -4.93 19.66
C THR A 167 -4.20 -4.41 19.79
N GLY A 168 -5.20 -5.22 19.50
CA GLY A 168 -6.60 -4.84 19.63
C GLY A 168 -7.54 -6.03 19.78
N PRO A 169 -8.75 -5.82 20.34
CA PRO A 169 -9.67 -6.92 20.68
C PRO A 169 -10.19 -7.70 19.47
N GLY A 170 -10.24 -7.06 18.29
CA GLY A 170 -10.65 -7.71 17.04
C GLY A 170 -9.55 -8.51 16.35
N ASN A 171 -8.27 -8.26 16.68
CA ASN A 171 -7.14 -8.83 15.97
C ASN A 171 -7.01 -10.35 16.17
N ALA A 172 -7.39 -10.88 17.33
CA ALA A 172 -7.38 -12.32 17.57
C ALA A 172 -8.35 -13.08 16.64
N ALA A 173 -9.58 -12.58 16.52
CA ALA A 173 -10.58 -13.17 15.62
C ALA A 173 -10.17 -13.01 14.14
N PHE A 174 -9.59 -11.88 13.79
CA PHE A 174 -9.08 -11.64 12.43
C PHE A 174 -7.90 -12.55 12.08
N ASP A 175 -6.93 -12.74 12.98
CA ASP A 175 -5.83 -13.69 12.80
C ASP A 175 -6.33 -15.12 12.60
N ALA A 176 -7.32 -15.54 13.42
CA ALA A 176 -7.93 -16.85 13.29
C ALA A 176 -8.64 -17.05 11.94
N ASP A 177 -9.38 -16.04 11.44
CA ASP A 177 -10.01 -16.08 10.11
C ASP A 177 -8.96 -16.18 8.98
N LEU A 178 -7.89 -15.39 9.07
CA LEU A 178 -6.80 -15.44 8.10
C LEU A 178 -6.17 -16.83 8.02
N ARG A 179 -5.82 -17.42 9.17
CA ARG A 179 -5.21 -18.76 9.24
C ARG A 179 -6.17 -19.87 8.80
N ALA A 180 -7.46 -19.70 9.02
CA ALA A 180 -8.46 -20.64 8.52
C ALA A 180 -8.56 -20.63 6.99
N ARG A 181 -8.32 -19.47 6.36
CA ARG A 181 -8.32 -19.30 4.91
C ARG A 181 -7.01 -19.79 4.27
N ASN A 182 -5.89 -19.53 4.92
CA ASN A 182 -4.58 -20.00 4.51
C ASN A 182 -3.65 -20.09 5.73
N PRO A 183 -3.08 -21.27 6.05
CA PRO A 183 -2.22 -21.46 7.22
C PRO A 183 -0.93 -20.61 7.22
N ASP A 184 -0.48 -20.15 6.05
CA ASP A 184 0.68 -19.28 5.91
C ASP A 184 0.36 -17.79 6.18
N TRP A 185 -0.92 -17.44 6.30
CA TRP A 185 -1.38 -16.10 6.61
C TRP A 185 -1.47 -15.89 8.13
N GLY A 186 -1.67 -14.64 8.53
CA GLY A 186 -1.85 -14.24 9.92
C GLY A 186 -1.08 -12.98 10.27
N LEU A 187 -1.43 -12.37 11.40
CA LEU A 187 -0.78 -11.17 11.89
C LEU A 187 0.69 -11.45 12.19
N ARG A 188 1.54 -10.51 11.82
CA ARG A 188 2.99 -10.61 12.02
C ARG A 188 3.39 -9.86 13.28
N ASP A 189 4.41 -10.36 13.96
CA ASP A 189 5.01 -9.66 15.08
C ASP A 189 5.86 -8.50 14.57
N LEU A 190 5.65 -7.34 15.17
CA LEU A 190 6.34 -6.11 14.85
C LEU A 190 7.86 -6.28 15.02
N GLU A 191 8.28 -6.94 16.09
CA GLU A 191 9.68 -7.20 16.42
C GLU A 191 10.37 -8.10 15.37
N ALA A 192 9.65 -9.08 14.81
CA ALA A 192 10.18 -9.93 13.75
C ALA A 192 10.40 -9.12 12.44
N LEU A 193 9.52 -8.16 12.18
CA LEU A 193 9.64 -7.29 11.02
C LEU A 193 10.76 -6.26 11.21
N ASP A 194 10.92 -5.68 12.42
CA ASP A 194 12.04 -4.81 12.78
C ASP A 194 13.40 -5.52 12.62
N ALA A 195 13.50 -6.77 13.09
CA ALA A 195 14.70 -7.57 12.91
C ALA A 195 15.01 -7.80 11.42
N THR A 196 13.99 -8.16 10.63
CA THR A 196 14.12 -8.36 9.18
C THR A 196 14.58 -7.07 8.48
N ALA A 197 13.96 -5.94 8.81
CA ALA A 197 14.33 -4.63 8.26
C ALA A 197 15.77 -4.24 8.62
N THR A 198 16.18 -4.48 9.86
CA THR A 198 17.53 -4.18 10.34
C THR A 198 18.60 -4.95 9.57
N VAL A 199 18.39 -6.24 9.29
CA VAL A 199 19.30 -7.07 8.49
C VAL A 199 19.51 -6.50 7.09
N GLN A 200 18.48 -5.93 6.49
CA GLN A 200 18.52 -5.32 5.16
C GLN A 200 18.99 -3.84 5.17
N GLY A 201 19.50 -3.35 6.31
CA GLY A 201 20.08 -2.01 6.41
C GLY A 201 19.07 -0.88 6.60
N PHE A 202 17.88 -1.20 7.09
CA PHE A 202 16.92 -0.19 7.55
C PHE A 202 17.12 0.15 9.03
N VAL A 203 16.65 1.33 9.40
CA VAL A 203 16.46 1.76 10.79
C VAL A 203 14.98 1.97 11.02
N ALA A 204 14.41 1.39 12.07
CA ALA A 204 13.06 1.71 12.49
C ALA A 204 13.01 3.19 12.92
N ALA A 205 12.22 3.99 12.20
CA ALA A 205 12.06 5.41 12.47
C ALA A 205 10.88 5.68 13.41
N SER A 206 9.78 4.99 13.23
CA SER A 206 8.62 5.02 14.14
C SER A 206 7.60 3.94 13.81
N HIS A 207 6.78 3.58 14.81
CA HIS A 207 5.57 2.79 14.65
C HIS A 207 4.37 3.65 15.06
N ARG A 208 3.58 4.09 14.08
CA ARG A 208 2.46 5.01 14.30
C ARG A 208 1.16 4.24 14.50
N ALA A 209 0.46 4.53 15.59
CA ALA A 209 -0.90 4.00 15.80
C ALA A 209 -1.86 4.56 14.74
N MET A 210 -2.67 3.68 14.17
CA MET A 210 -3.65 3.98 13.14
C MET A 210 -5.05 3.51 13.57
N PRO A 211 -6.13 4.04 12.99
CA PRO A 211 -7.48 3.58 13.31
C PRO A 211 -7.67 2.07 13.16
N ALA A 212 -8.62 1.51 13.92
CA ALA A 212 -8.96 0.09 13.94
C ALA A 212 -7.77 -0.82 14.28
N ASP A 213 -6.98 -0.41 15.29
CA ASP A 213 -5.83 -1.14 15.82
C ASP A 213 -4.74 -1.50 14.79
N ASN A 214 -4.71 -0.75 13.67
CA ASN A 214 -3.64 -0.85 12.71
C ASN A 214 -2.40 -0.08 13.17
N ARG A 215 -1.29 -0.31 12.48
CA ARG A 215 -0.04 0.45 12.61
C ARG A 215 0.42 0.90 11.23
N LEU A 216 1.14 2.01 11.18
CA LEU A 216 2.01 2.37 10.07
C LEU A 216 3.45 2.27 10.58
N LEU A 217 4.16 1.25 10.11
CA LEU A 217 5.57 1.03 10.39
C LEU A 217 6.40 1.85 9.42
N VAL A 218 7.33 2.63 9.93
CA VAL A 218 8.17 3.55 9.15
C VAL A 218 9.62 3.13 9.33
N TYR A 219 10.24 2.69 8.25
CA TYR A 219 11.64 2.34 8.18
C TYR A 219 12.38 3.27 7.25
N ARG A 220 13.58 3.68 7.65
CA ARG A 220 14.45 4.54 6.83
C ARG A 220 15.64 3.75 6.30
N ARG A 221 15.88 3.85 5.00
CA ARG A 221 17.06 3.27 4.35
C ARG A 221 18.33 4.02 4.79
N ARG A 222 19.35 3.32 5.24
CA ARG A 222 20.66 3.90 5.57
C ARG A 222 21.42 4.36 4.33
#